data_6013073a06e1ff079ddf779085c455a8
#
_entry.id   6013073a06e1ff079ddf779085c455a8
#
_cell.length_a   1.000
_cell.length_b   1.000
_cell.length_c   1.000
_cell.angle_alpha   90.00
_cell.angle_beta   90.00
_cell.angle_gamma   90.00
#
_symmetry.space_group_name_H-M   'P 1'
#
loop_
_entity.id
_entity.type
_entity.pdbx_description
1 polymer ?
#
loop_
_entity_poly.entity_id
_entity_poly.type
_entity_poly.pdbx_seq_one_letter_code
_entity_poly.pdbx_strand_id
1 'polypeptide(L)'
;MKRPLPEVCPWTLRLFAWVAGLAVAAGLATPAWAAEAVAVPTIYSCTDDKGNRLTSDRPIPECRSKEQRMLNRDGSLRTVVPPTLTAEERAERDTADRMAARSRAEQADAVRRDKNLMSRFPDEATHRKAREEALETVRRAMRATEARLRDLAAERRPLIEEAEFFKGKAVPLRLRQQLETNDATVEAQRSATVNQGAELVRISGLYDQELARLRKLWAGTAPGSIGPATPSTDIAAAVPNPAPNPSSPGARKPASAIANLPAGMTVLPAAGAKN
;
A
#
# COMPACT_ATOMS: atom_id res chain seq x y z
N MET A 1 -27.17 42.35 -21.52
CA MET A 1 -25.94 41.94 -20.81
C MET A 1 -25.43 40.64 -21.45
N LYS A 2 -24.38 40.75 -22.26
CA LYS A 2 -23.80 39.67 -23.07
C LYS A 2 -22.80 38.86 -22.20
N ARG A 3 -23.02 37.54 -22.12
CA ARG A 3 -22.02 36.61 -21.53
C ARG A 3 -20.92 36.35 -22.55
N PRO A 4 -19.64 36.38 -22.19
CA PRO A 4 -18.58 35.88 -23.05
C PRO A 4 -18.47 34.35 -22.95
N LEU A 5 -18.29 33.72 -24.12
CA LEU A 5 -18.03 32.31 -24.33
C LEU A 5 -16.57 31.99 -23.95
N PRO A 6 -16.26 30.76 -23.50
CA PRO A 6 -14.89 30.36 -23.24
C PRO A 6 -14.13 30.09 -24.55
N GLU A 7 -12.93 30.64 -24.64
CA GLU A 7 -12.01 30.40 -25.74
C GLU A 7 -11.51 28.95 -25.73
N VAL A 8 -11.75 28.27 -26.85
CA VAL A 8 -11.26 26.94 -27.14
C VAL A 8 -9.84 27.09 -27.69
N CYS A 9 -8.85 26.55 -26.98
CA CYS A 9 -7.48 26.42 -27.47
C CYS A 9 -7.43 25.48 -28.70
N PRO A 10 -6.93 25.93 -29.84
CA PRO A 10 -6.76 25.09 -31.02
C PRO A 10 -5.39 24.38 -30.98
N TRP A 11 -5.35 23.18 -30.47
CA TRP A 11 -4.23 22.28 -30.73
C TRP A 11 -4.71 21.12 -31.59
N THR A 12 -5.05 21.48 -32.83
CA THR A 12 -5.41 20.48 -33.84
C THR A 12 -4.44 20.53 -35.00
N LEU A 13 -4.06 19.35 -35.43
CA LEU A 13 -3.59 18.92 -36.74
C LEU A 13 -2.29 19.55 -37.28
N ARG A 14 -1.21 18.80 -37.15
CA ARG A 14 -0.22 18.72 -38.23
C ARG A 14 -0.06 17.28 -38.69
N LEU A 15 -0.96 16.87 -39.53
CA LEU A 15 -0.79 15.75 -40.47
C LEU A 15 0.20 16.27 -41.55
N PHE A 16 1.44 15.80 -41.48
CA PHE A 16 2.36 15.93 -42.62
C PHE A 16 2.29 14.64 -43.44
N ALA A 17 1.57 14.76 -44.55
CA ALA A 17 1.70 13.86 -45.67
C ALA A 17 3.12 13.98 -46.24
N TRP A 18 3.87 12.91 -46.26
CA TRP A 18 5.08 12.76 -47.09
C TRP A 18 4.79 11.77 -48.19
N VAL A 19 4.73 12.40 -49.38
CA VAL A 19 4.57 11.81 -50.69
C VAL A 19 5.80 11.01 -51.06
N ALA A 20 5.55 9.92 -51.77
CA ALA A 20 6.45 9.01 -52.40
C ALA A 20 7.64 9.68 -53.11
N GLY A 21 8.84 9.21 -52.82
CA GLY A 21 10.06 9.42 -53.61
C GLY A 21 10.74 8.07 -53.80
N LEU A 22 10.46 7.41 -54.95
CA LEU A 22 11.24 6.30 -55.44
C LEU A 22 12.63 6.79 -55.78
N ALA A 23 13.65 6.38 -54.98
CA ALA A 23 15.04 6.47 -55.36
C ALA A 23 15.64 5.08 -55.32
N VAL A 24 15.81 4.50 -56.50
CA VAL A 24 16.67 3.34 -56.80
C VAL A 24 18.09 3.74 -56.43
N ALA A 25 18.64 3.26 -55.35
CA ALA A 25 20.06 3.34 -55.04
C ALA A 25 20.65 1.94 -55.01
N ALA A 26 21.49 1.71 -55.99
CA ALA A 26 22.25 0.51 -56.23
C ALA A 26 23.03 0.07 -54.97
N GLY A 27 22.99 -1.24 -54.72
CA GLY A 27 23.66 -1.89 -53.60
C GLY A 27 25.17 -1.70 -53.61
N LEU A 28 25.68 -1.12 -52.54
CA LEU A 28 27.01 -1.37 -52.04
C LEU A 28 26.86 -2.28 -50.81
N ALA A 29 26.90 -3.59 -51.08
CA ALA A 29 27.09 -4.57 -50.02
C ALA A 29 28.46 -4.34 -49.42
N THR A 30 28.52 -3.61 -48.32
CA THR A 30 29.71 -3.59 -47.47
C THR A 30 29.82 -4.94 -46.78
N PRO A 31 30.91 -5.69 -46.95
CA PRO A 31 31.10 -6.90 -46.15
C PRO A 31 31.20 -6.47 -44.71
N ALA A 32 30.23 -6.88 -43.90
CA ALA A 32 30.35 -6.80 -42.43
C ALA A 32 31.47 -7.78 -42.07
N TRP A 33 32.64 -7.25 -41.92
CA TRP A 33 33.69 -7.96 -41.19
C TRP A 33 33.19 -8.11 -39.77
N ALA A 34 32.68 -9.31 -39.47
CA ALA A 34 32.53 -9.73 -38.10
C ALA A 34 33.94 -9.66 -37.51
N ALA A 35 34.19 -8.64 -36.68
CA ALA A 35 35.37 -8.60 -35.84
C ALA A 35 35.21 -9.80 -34.89
N GLU A 36 35.81 -10.94 -35.25
CA GLU A 36 36.04 -12.02 -34.30
C GLU A 36 36.78 -11.36 -33.14
N ALA A 37 36.06 -11.31 -31.99
CA ALA A 37 36.67 -10.89 -30.74
C ALA A 37 37.80 -11.87 -30.49
N VAL A 38 39.05 -11.45 -30.77
CA VAL A 38 40.23 -12.21 -30.48
C VAL A 38 40.21 -12.48 -28.96
N ALA A 39 39.84 -13.70 -28.61
CA ALA A 39 39.84 -14.15 -27.21
C ALA A 39 41.26 -14.01 -26.68
N VAL A 40 41.48 -12.96 -25.88
CA VAL A 40 42.78 -12.75 -25.25
C VAL A 40 43.05 -13.97 -24.36
N PRO A 41 44.10 -14.77 -24.64
CA PRO A 41 44.35 -15.98 -23.87
C PRO A 41 44.54 -15.61 -22.40
N THR A 42 43.66 -16.10 -21.59
CA THR A 42 43.59 -15.84 -20.15
C THR A 42 44.02 -17.09 -19.43
N ILE A 43 44.95 -16.98 -18.49
CA ILE A 43 45.51 -18.11 -17.74
C ILE A 43 44.86 -18.12 -16.34
N TYR A 44 44.20 -19.22 -16.00
CA TYR A 44 43.67 -19.44 -14.65
C TYR A 44 44.74 -20.16 -13.82
N SER A 45 44.96 -19.71 -12.60
CA SER A 45 45.90 -20.34 -11.67
C SER A 45 45.29 -20.42 -10.27
N CYS A 46 45.38 -21.59 -9.65
CA CYS A 46 44.99 -21.83 -8.27
C CYS A 46 45.92 -22.80 -7.57
N THR A 47 45.77 -22.96 -6.24
CA THR A 47 46.51 -23.97 -5.46
C THR A 47 45.53 -25.02 -4.98
N ASP A 48 45.76 -26.31 -5.25
CA ASP A 48 44.92 -27.41 -4.81
C ASP A 48 44.99 -27.64 -3.28
N ASP A 49 44.30 -28.66 -2.77
CA ASP A 49 44.32 -29.01 -1.34
C ASP A 49 45.63 -29.64 -0.91
N LYS A 50 46.44 -30.10 -1.87
CA LYS A 50 47.73 -30.70 -1.64
C LYS A 50 48.91 -29.72 -1.75
N GLY A 51 48.58 -28.43 -2.01
CA GLY A 51 49.59 -27.38 -2.16
C GLY A 51 50.16 -27.24 -3.57
N ASN A 52 49.67 -28.02 -4.56
CA ASN A 52 50.18 -27.93 -5.93
C ASN A 52 49.54 -26.75 -6.65
N ARG A 53 50.35 -26.04 -7.44
CA ARG A 53 49.85 -24.97 -8.29
C ARG A 53 49.31 -25.53 -9.62
N LEU A 54 48.03 -25.38 -9.87
CA LEU A 54 47.38 -25.74 -11.12
C LEU A 54 47.25 -24.50 -12.01
N THR A 55 47.44 -24.70 -13.31
CA THR A 55 47.35 -23.62 -14.30
C THR A 55 46.60 -24.16 -15.52
N SER A 56 45.62 -23.40 -16.04
CA SER A 56 44.80 -23.78 -17.20
C SER A 56 44.38 -22.55 -18.01
N ASP A 57 43.99 -22.75 -19.26
CA ASP A 57 43.37 -21.75 -20.12
C ASP A 57 41.86 -21.57 -19.83
N ARG A 58 41.32 -22.41 -18.95
CA ARG A 58 39.91 -22.42 -18.53
C ARG A 58 39.81 -22.44 -17.02
N PRO A 59 38.65 -22.05 -16.45
CA PRO A 59 38.39 -22.19 -15.02
C PRO A 59 38.65 -23.63 -14.56
N ILE A 60 39.47 -23.78 -13.51
CA ILE A 60 39.96 -25.08 -13.01
C ILE A 60 38.85 -25.70 -12.14
N PRO A 61 38.28 -26.88 -12.53
CA PRO A 61 37.17 -27.48 -11.79
C PRO A 61 37.55 -27.90 -10.35
N GLU A 62 38.79 -28.35 -10.14
CA GLU A 62 39.32 -28.79 -8.84
C GLU A 62 39.43 -27.63 -7.83
N CYS A 63 39.49 -26.41 -8.32
CA CYS A 63 39.58 -25.21 -7.50
C CYS A 63 38.26 -24.43 -7.45
N ARG A 64 37.08 -25.03 -7.69
CA ARG A 64 35.80 -24.34 -7.61
C ARG A 64 35.49 -23.77 -6.23
N SER A 65 35.91 -24.46 -5.19
CA SER A 65 35.75 -24.03 -3.79
C SER A 65 36.81 -23.06 -3.33
N LYS A 66 37.76 -22.69 -4.19
CA LYS A 66 38.89 -21.81 -3.88
C LYS A 66 38.96 -20.62 -4.82
N GLU A 67 39.70 -19.61 -4.38
CA GLU A 67 40.00 -18.46 -5.21
C GLU A 67 40.88 -18.85 -6.38
N GLN A 68 40.50 -18.49 -7.60
CA GLN A 68 41.30 -18.66 -8.79
C GLN A 68 41.80 -17.31 -9.28
N ARG A 69 43.08 -17.24 -9.59
CA ARG A 69 43.68 -16.04 -10.16
C ARG A 69 43.66 -16.11 -11.67
N MET A 70 43.09 -15.11 -12.28
CA MET A 70 43.11 -14.92 -13.71
C MET A 70 44.27 -14.02 -14.06
N LEU A 71 45.21 -14.55 -14.85
CA LEU A 71 46.45 -13.89 -15.23
C LEU A 71 46.38 -13.46 -16.70
N ASN A 72 47.09 -12.40 -17.01
CA ASN A 72 47.41 -12.00 -18.36
C ASN A 72 48.49 -12.88 -18.95
N ARG A 73 48.73 -12.75 -20.24
CA ARG A 73 49.78 -13.50 -20.94
C ARG A 73 51.22 -13.27 -20.41
N ASP A 74 51.41 -12.08 -19.85
CA ASP A 74 52.68 -11.69 -19.22
C ASP A 74 52.82 -12.19 -17.76
N GLY A 75 51.85 -12.92 -17.26
CA GLY A 75 51.81 -13.42 -15.88
C GLY A 75 51.31 -12.42 -14.84
N SER A 76 50.98 -11.20 -15.25
CA SER A 76 50.40 -10.21 -14.33
C SER A 76 48.95 -10.57 -13.93
N LEU A 77 48.56 -10.24 -12.71
CA LEU A 77 47.19 -10.47 -12.23
C LEU A 77 46.20 -9.61 -12.96
N ARG A 78 45.25 -10.22 -13.66
CA ARG A 78 44.13 -9.54 -14.32
C ARG A 78 42.93 -9.33 -13.39
N THR A 79 42.52 -10.44 -12.75
CA THR A 79 41.41 -10.42 -11.77
C THR A 79 41.47 -11.69 -10.92
N VAL A 80 40.69 -11.66 -9.85
CA VAL A 80 40.51 -12.83 -8.98
C VAL A 80 39.08 -13.34 -9.17
N VAL A 81 38.95 -14.63 -9.46
CA VAL A 81 37.67 -15.31 -9.54
C VAL A 81 37.36 -15.90 -8.17
N PRO A 82 36.34 -15.45 -7.48
CA PRO A 82 36.00 -15.95 -6.17
C PRO A 82 35.53 -17.41 -6.22
N PRO A 83 35.61 -18.15 -5.11
CA PRO A 83 35.11 -19.51 -5.03
C PRO A 83 33.63 -19.58 -5.38
N THR A 84 33.22 -20.67 -6.04
CA THR A 84 31.82 -20.93 -6.32
C THR A 84 31.12 -21.32 -5.02
N LEU A 85 30.18 -20.50 -4.61
CA LEU A 85 29.38 -20.74 -3.41
C LEU A 85 28.60 -22.04 -3.48
N THR A 86 28.46 -22.73 -2.36
CA THR A 86 27.50 -23.82 -2.20
C THR A 86 26.06 -23.34 -2.38
N ALA A 87 25.12 -24.25 -2.51
CA ALA A 87 23.71 -23.89 -2.60
C ALA A 87 23.22 -23.19 -1.32
N GLU A 88 23.73 -23.64 -0.16
CA GLU A 88 23.39 -23.07 1.14
C GLU A 88 23.95 -21.65 1.29
N GLU A 89 25.24 -21.44 1.02
CA GLU A 89 25.88 -20.12 1.06
C GLU A 89 25.23 -19.13 0.09
N ARG A 90 24.75 -19.60 -1.08
CA ARG A 90 23.99 -18.76 -2.02
C ARG A 90 22.65 -18.36 -1.41
N ALA A 91 21.93 -19.32 -0.82
CA ALA A 91 20.65 -19.05 -0.17
C ALA A 91 20.80 -18.05 1.01
N GLU A 92 21.86 -18.20 1.79
CA GLU A 92 22.18 -17.25 2.89
C GLU A 92 22.48 -15.85 2.35
N ARG A 93 23.31 -15.73 1.32
CA ARG A 93 23.57 -14.44 0.66
C ARG A 93 22.32 -13.82 0.08
N ASP A 94 21.52 -14.59 -0.62
CA ASP A 94 20.26 -14.11 -1.19
C ASP A 94 19.30 -13.62 -0.11
N THR A 95 19.29 -14.26 1.06
CA THR A 95 18.46 -13.79 2.19
C THR A 95 19.04 -12.51 2.79
N ALA A 96 20.35 -12.45 3.02
CA ALA A 96 21.03 -11.26 3.51
C ALA A 96 20.86 -10.05 2.55
N ASP A 97 21.02 -10.28 1.25
CA ASP A 97 20.83 -9.25 0.23
C ASP A 97 19.39 -8.74 0.18
N ARG A 98 18.41 -9.64 0.31
CA ARG A 98 17.00 -9.27 0.41
C ARG A 98 16.70 -8.43 1.65
N MET A 99 17.25 -8.81 2.80
CA MET A 99 17.10 -8.03 4.04
C MET A 99 17.76 -6.66 3.92
N ALA A 100 18.97 -6.59 3.38
CA ALA A 100 19.67 -5.33 3.12
C ALA A 100 18.94 -4.45 2.10
N ALA A 101 18.33 -5.04 1.07
CA ALA A 101 17.51 -4.30 0.11
C ALA A 101 16.24 -3.73 0.75
N ARG A 102 15.58 -4.51 1.60
CA ARG A 102 14.39 -4.04 2.36
C ARG A 102 14.74 -2.88 3.28
N SER A 103 15.79 -3.02 4.09
CA SER A 103 16.20 -1.95 5.01
C SER A 103 16.57 -0.65 4.28
N ARG A 104 17.25 -0.75 3.12
CA ARG A 104 17.55 0.40 2.27
C ARG A 104 16.27 1.05 1.69
N ALA A 105 15.31 0.23 1.27
CA ALA A 105 14.02 0.73 0.76
C ALA A 105 13.23 1.43 1.87
N GLU A 106 13.12 0.83 3.06
CA GLU A 106 12.45 1.40 4.22
C GLU A 106 13.07 2.73 4.65
N GLN A 107 14.41 2.81 4.65
CA GLN A 107 15.14 4.05 4.94
C GLN A 107 14.88 5.12 3.88
N ALA A 108 14.90 4.77 2.59
CA ALA A 108 14.60 5.69 1.52
C ALA A 108 13.16 6.20 1.60
N ASP A 109 12.21 5.34 1.96
CA ASP A 109 10.81 5.71 2.17
C ASP A 109 10.63 6.61 3.39
N ALA A 110 11.35 6.36 4.47
CA ALA A 110 11.34 7.23 5.65
C ALA A 110 11.85 8.65 5.32
N VAL A 111 12.96 8.74 4.61
CA VAL A 111 13.51 10.03 4.12
C VAL A 111 12.51 10.75 3.22
N ARG A 112 11.86 10.02 2.32
CA ARG A 112 10.88 10.55 1.38
C ARG A 112 9.64 11.08 2.11
N ARG A 113 9.12 10.33 3.08
CA ARG A 113 7.99 10.76 3.93
C ARG A 113 8.31 12.03 4.70
N ASP A 114 9.47 12.12 5.33
CA ASP A 114 9.87 13.31 6.09
C ASP A 114 10.04 14.55 5.22
N LYS A 115 10.68 14.39 4.05
CA LYS A 115 10.80 15.50 3.08
C LYS A 115 9.44 15.98 2.60
N ASN A 116 8.51 15.07 2.31
CA ASN A 116 7.15 15.41 1.90
C ASN A 116 6.39 16.13 3.03
N LEU A 117 6.57 15.68 4.27
CA LEU A 117 5.96 16.29 5.43
C LEU A 117 6.46 17.73 5.65
N MET A 118 7.77 17.94 5.55
CA MET A 118 8.38 19.29 5.63
C MET A 118 7.95 20.20 4.49
N SER A 119 7.85 19.66 3.27
CA SER A 119 7.37 20.42 2.10
C SER A 119 5.91 20.82 2.24
N ARG A 120 5.07 19.95 2.82
CA ARG A 120 3.65 20.22 3.08
C ARG A 120 3.45 21.23 4.19
N PHE A 121 4.27 21.16 5.23
CA PHE A 121 4.20 22.01 6.41
C PHE A 121 5.55 22.68 6.67
N PRO A 122 5.81 23.83 6.02
CA PRO A 122 7.07 24.55 6.19
C PRO A 122 7.20 25.14 7.61
N ASP A 123 6.09 25.40 8.29
CA ASP A 123 6.02 26.00 9.63
C ASP A 123 4.84 25.45 10.45
N GLU A 124 4.89 25.73 11.75
CA GLU A 124 3.84 25.31 12.70
C GLU A 124 2.49 25.98 12.45
N ALA A 125 2.48 27.21 11.92
CA ALA A 125 1.24 27.93 11.63
C ALA A 125 0.47 27.26 10.49
N THR A 126 1.17 26.85 9.44
CA THR A 126 0.59 26.10 8.30
C THR A 126 0.03 24.75 8.76
N HIS A 127 0.78 24.02 9.60
CA HIS A 127 0.31 22.75 10.16
C HIS A 127 -0.93 22.94 11.03
N ARG A 128 -0.94 23.94 11.93
CA ARG A 128 -2.08 24.28 12.80
C ARG A 128 -3.33 24.62 11.98
N LYS A 129 -3.17 25.42 10.92
CA LYS A 129 -4.27 25.76 10.02
C LYS A 129 -4.87 24.50 9.38
N ALA A 130 -4.06 23.60 8.84
CA ALA A 130 -4.52 22.35 8.27
C ALA A 130 -5.25 21.46 9.29
N ARG A 131 -4.73 21.40 10.54
CA ARG A 131 -5.40 20.71 11.64
C ARG A 131 -6.80 21.28 11.91
N GLU A 132 -6.93 22.58 12.04
CA GLU A 132 -8.22 23.22 12.29
C GLU A 132 -9.22 23.01 11.16
N GLU A 133 -8.78 23.08 9.91
CA GLU A 133 -9.61 22.79 8.73
C GLU A 133 -10.12 21.34 8.73
N ALA A 134 -9.26 20.38 9.09
CA ALA A 134 -9.64 18.97 9.21
C ALA A 134 -10.66 18.75 10.34
N LEU A 135 -10.42 19.32 11.52
CA LEU A 135 -11.32 19.23 12.67
C LEU A 135 -12.66 19.93 12.41
N GLU A 136 -12.64 21.08 11.73
CA GLU A 136 -13.85 21.84 11.41
C GLU A 136 -14.81 21.06 10.48
N THR A 137 -14.28 20.22 9.61
CA THR A 137 -15.09 19.35 8.78
C THR A 137 -15.93 18.39 9.63
N VAL A 138 -15.32 17.74 10.63
CA VAL A 138 -16.03 16.83 11.54
C VAL A 138 -16.98 17.61 12.45
N ARG A 139 -16.56 18.76 12.97
CA ARG A 139 -17.43 19.64 13.80
C ARG A 139 -18.68 20.09 13.05
N ARG A 140 -18.57 20.39 11.74
CA ARG A 140 -19.76 20.71 10.91
C ARG A 140 -20.71 19.51 10.79
N ALA A 141 -20.17 18.31 10.60
CA ALA A 141 -20.98 17.10 10.58
C ALA A 141 -21.68 16.87 11.93
N MET A 142 -20.98 17.09 13.06
CA MET A 142 -21.58 16.98 14.39
C MET A 142 -22.73 17.98 14.58
N ARG A 143 -22.54 19.24 14.21
CA ARG A 143 -23.61 20.26 14.29
C ARG A 143 -24.85 19.86 13.45
N ALA A 144 -24.64 19.28 12.27
CA ALA A 144 -25.75 18.78 11.44
C ALA A 144 -26.47 17.59 12.11
N THR A 145 -25.73 16.68 12.71
CA THR A 145 -26.30 15.53 13.47
C THR A 145 -27.08 16.03 14.71
N GLU A 146 -26.56 17.00 15.46
CA GLU A 146 -27.26 17.61 16.58
C GLU A 146 -28.55 18.36 16.16
N ALA A 147 -28.51 19.04 15.01
CA ALA A 147 -29.71 19.68 14.45
C ALA A 147 -30.75 18.61 14.11
N ARG A 148 -30.36 17.52 13.46
CA ARG A 148 -31.28 16.43 13.13
C ARG A 148 -31.86 15.75 14.36
N LEU A 149 -31.08 15.57 15.44
CA LEU A 149 -31.59 15.05 16.71
C LEU A 149 -32.65 15.97 17.32
N ARG A 150 -32.48 17.30 17.23
CA ARG A 150 -33.51 18.26 17.68
C ARG A 150 -34.78 18.16 16.84
N ASP A 151 -34.66 18.04 15.53
CA ASP A 151 -35.82 17.89 14.62
C ASP A 151 -36.54 16.58 14.94
N LEU A 152 -35.86 15.47 15.11
CA LEU A 152 -36.43 14.18 15.50
C LEU A 152 -37.18 14.25 16.85
N ALA A 153 -36.60 14.99 17.81
CA ALA A 153 -37.28 15.23 19.09
C ALA A 153 -38.55 16.06 18.94
N ALA A 154 -38.56 17.04 18.03
CA ALA A 154 -39.77 17.82 17.71
C ALA A 154 -40.80 16.98 16.98
N GLU A 155 -40.39 16.16 16.01
CA GLU A 155 -41.26 15.21 15.29
C GLU A 155 -41.91 14.19 16.25
N ARG A 156 -41.19 13.78 17.28
CA ARG A 156 -41.64 12.78 18.26
C ARG A 156 -42.75 13.31 19.18
N ARG A 157 -42.73 14.60 19.56
CA ARG A 157 -43.70 15.17 20.51
C ARG A 157 -45.16 14.93 20.14
N PRO A 158 -45.64 15.27 18.94
CA PRO A 158 -47.02 15.06 18.56
C PRO A 158 -47.38 13.56 18.50
N LEU A 159 -46.40 12.68 18.14
CA LEU A 159 -46.64 11.24 18.12
C LEU A 159 -46.90 10.69 19.55
N ILE A 160 -46.17 11.21 20.54
CA ILE A 160 -46.37 10.84 21.93
C ILE A 160 -47.73 11.36 22.42
N GLU A 161 -48.11 12.62 22.13
CA GLU A 161 -49.39 13.20 22.49
C GLU A 161 -50.54 12.38 21.87
N GLU A 162 -50.44 11.97 20.62
CA GLU A 162 -51.39 11.09 19.98
C GLU A 162 -51.44 9.71 20.66
N ALA A 163 -50.30 9.16 21.02
CA ALA A 163 -50.22 7.85 21.71
C ALA A 163 -50.87 7.87 23.10
N GLU A 164 -50.80 9.03 23.79
CA GLU A 164 -51.46 9.21 25.09
C GLU A 164 -52.99 9.08 25.04
N PHE A 165 -53.61 9.47 23.91
CA PHE A 165 -55.04 9.29 23.71
C PHE A 165 -55.47 7.81 23.72
N PHE A 166 -54.54 6.91 23.39
CA PHE A 166 -54.78 5.48 23.37
C PHE A 166 -54.39 4.76 24.70
N LYS A 167 -54.15 5.49 25.81
CA LYS A 167 -53.85 4.87 27.08
C LYS A 167 -54.99 3.88 27.49
N GLY A 168 -54.60 2.63 27.72
CA GLY A 168 -55.55 1.54 28.02
C GLY A 168 -56.25 0.90 26.80
N LYS A 169 -55.91 1.35 25.56
CA LYS A 169 -56.39 0.79 24.30
C LYS A 169 -55.22 0.38 23.42
N ALA A 170 -55.47 -0.45 22.40
CA ALA A 170 -54.43 -0.79 21.42
C ALA A 170 -54.06 0.44 20.59
N VAL A 171 -52.78 0.84 20.61
CA VAL A 171 -52.26 1.90 19.77
C VAL A 171 -52.31 1.49 18.30
N PRO A 172 -52.80 2.34 17.38
CA PRO A 172 -52.86 2.06 15.96
C PRO A 172 -51.51 1.64 15.40
N LEU A 173 -51.50 0.66 14.48
CA LEU A 173 -50.27 0.12 13.91
C LEU A 173 -49.41 1.23 13.27
N ARG A 174 -50.02 2.16 12.57
CA ARG A 174 -49.34 3.31 11.92
C ARG A 174 -48.57 4.16 12.94
N LEU A 175 -49.18 4.49 14.06
CA LEU A 175 -48.55 5.32 15.10
C LEU A 175 -47.36 4.59 15.76
N ARG A 176 -47.51 3.28 16.02
CA ARG A 176 -46.38 2.45 16.50
C ARG A 176 -45.24 2.47 15.53
N GLN A 177 -45.50 2.24 14.25
CA GLN A 177 -44.44 2.27 13.22
C GLN A 177 -43.73 3.62 13.13
N GLN A 178 -44.48 4.73 13.26
CA GLN A 178 -43.90 6.08 13.25
C GLN A 178 -42.98 6.30 14.46
N LEU A 179 -43.39 5.90 15.64
CA LEU A 179 -42.56 5.97 16.86
C LEU A 179 -41.34 5.10 16.75
N GLU A 180 -41.46 3.85 16.33
CA GLU A 180 -40.34 2.92 16.12
C GLU A 180 -39.32 3.46 15.08
N THR A 181 -39.84 4.05 13.99
CA THR A 181 -38.98 4.65 12.95
C THR A 181 -38.22 5.86 13.50
N ASN A 182 -38.91 6.72 14.26
CA ASN A 182 -38.29 7.87 14.91
C ASN A 182 -37.21 7.39 15.90
N ASP A 183 -37.53 6.42 16.77
CA ASP A 183 -36.59 5.87 17.75
C ASP A 183 -35.34 5.22 17.08
N ALA A 184 -35.56 4.44 16.03
CA ALA A 184 -34.45 3.85 15.27
C ALA A 184 -33.56 4.93 14.63
N THR A 185 -34.19 6.01 14.11
CA THR A 185 -33.45 7.14 13.51
C THR A 185 -32.65 7.91 14.57
N VAL A 186 -33.24 8.15 15.74
CA VAL A 186 -32.56 8.79 16.88
C VAL A 186 -31.36 7.99 17.30
N GLU A 187 -31.47 6.67 17.41
CA GLU A 187 -30.37 5.81 17.79
C GLU A 187 -29.25 5.80 16.76
N ALA A 188 -29.61 5.79 15.46
CA ALA A 188 -28.63 5.94 14.37
C ALA A 188 -27.86 7.28 14.46
N GLN A 189 -28.55 8.39 14.75
CA GLN A 189 -27.91 9.70 14.90
C GLN A 189 -27.03 9.77 16.16
N ARG A 190 -27.44 9.15 17.27
CA ARG A 190 -26.58 9.04 18.46
C ARG A 190 -25.31 8.25 18.19
N SER A 191 -25.42 7.13 17.51
CA SER A 191 -24.25 6.34 17.08
C SER A 191 -23.33 7.18 16.17
N ALA A 192 -23.89 7.97 15.25
CA ALA A 192 -23.12 8.88 14.40
C ALA A 192 -22.37 9.93 15.24
N THR A 193 -22.99 10.48 16.29
CA THR A 193 -22.34 11.45 17.21
C THR A 193 -21.14 10.82 17.91
N VAL A 194 -21.29 9.59 18.41
CA VAL A 194 -20.17 8.86 19.05
C VAL A 194 -19.00 8.65 18.06
N ASN A 195 -19.32 8.21 16.84
CA ASN A 195 -18.30 7.98 15.81
C ASN A 195 -17.59 9.30 15.40
N GLN A 196 -18.33 10.40 15.28
CA GLN A 196 -17.77 11.72 14.99
C GLN A 196 -16.86 12.20 16.11
N GLY A 197 -17.25 11.96 17.37
CA GLY A 197 -16.41 12.27 18.54
C GLY A 197 -15.10 11.48 18.52
N ALA A 198 -15.17 10.18 18.23
CA ALA A 198 -13.98 9.32 18.08
C ALA A 198 -13.09 9.80 16.93
N GLU A 199 -13.67 10.23 15.81
CA GLU A 199 -12.93 10.76 14.67
C GLU A 199 -12.19 12.09 15.01
N LEU A 200 -12.80 12.99 15.79
CA LEU A 200 -12.10 14.18 16.30
C LEU A 200 -10.86 13.82 17.11
N VAL A 201 -10.98 12.85 18.01
CA VAL A 201 -9.83 12.38 18.82
C VAL A 201 -8.76 11.78 17.93
N ARG A 202 -9.15 10.95 16.95
CA ARG A 202 -8.23 10.32 16.00
C ARG A 202 -7.47 11.35 15.16
N ILE A 203 -8.18 12.29 14.55
CA ILE A 203 -7.55 13.37 13.75
C ILE A 203 -6.61 14.20 14.62
N SER A 204 -7.06 14.61 15.81
CA SER A 204 -6.25 15.40 16.74
C SER A 204 -4.94 14.67 17.06
N GLY A 205 -5.01 13.39 17.42
CA GLY A 205 -3.85 12.57 17.75
C GLY A 205 -2.88 12.40 16.57
N LEU A 206 -3.38 12.24 15.35
CA LEU A 206 -2.53 12.17 14.16
C LEU A 206 -1.76 13.48 13.94
N TYR A 207 -2.44 14.62 14.01
CA TYR A 207 -1.78 15.92 13.87
C TYR A 207 -0.80 16.20 15.01
N ASP A 208 -1.08 15.77 16.24
CA ASP A 208 -0.15 15.95 17.38
C ASP A 208 1.14 15.13 17.17
N GLN A 209 1.04 13.91 16.63
CA GLN A 209 2.22 13.10 16.27
C GLN A 209 3.01 13.70 15.11
N GLU A 210 2.31 14.16 14.07
CA GLU A 210 2.95 14.85 12.93
C GLU A 210 3.69 16.10 13.42
N LEU A 211 3.09 16.90 14.31
CA LEU A 211 3.70 18.09 14.87
C LEU A 211 4.96 17.76 15.68
N ALA A 212 4.89 16.73 16.52
CA ALA A 212 6.04 16.29 17.30
C ALA A 212 7.22 15.86 16.40
N ARG A 213 6.92 15.20 15.27
CA ARG A 213 7.91 14.84 14.27
C ARG A 213 8.46 16.07 13.53
N LEU A 214 7.58 16.95 13.08
CA LEU A 214 7.94 18.20 12.38
C LEU A 214 8.85 19.09 13.23
N ARG A 215 8.56 19.25 14.51
CA ARG A 215 9.42 20.04 15.42
C ARG A 215 10.85 19.53 15.47
N LYS A 216 11.06 18.20 15.44
CA LYS A 216 12.41 17.60 15.37
C LYS A 216 13.07 17.91 14.02
N LEU A 217 12.32 17.78 12.92
CA LEU A 217 12.83 18.05 11.57
C LEU A 217 13.19 19.53 11.39
N TRP A 218 12.34 20.46 11.85
CA TRP A 218 12.64 21.90 11.83
C TRP A 218 13.81 22.29 12.73
N ALA A 219 14.05 21.52 13.80
CA ALA A 219 15.25 21.68 14.64
C ALA A 219 16.53 21.14 14.00
N GLY A 220 16.47 20.63 12.75
CA GLY A 220 17.63 20.17 12.00
C GLY A 220 17.90 18.66 12.08
N THR A 221 17.00 17.86 12.65
CA THR A 221 17.14 16.41 12.64
C THR A 221 17.06 15.89 11.19
N ALA A 222 17.99 15.03 10.80
CA ALA A 222 18.04 14.50 9.43
C ALA A 222 16.77 13.72 9.07
N PRO A 223 16.17 13.95 7.90
CA PRO A 223 15.02 13.17 7.42
C PRO A 223 15.33 11.67 7.41
N GLY A 224 14.39 10.87 7.89
CA GLY A 224 14.53 9.41 7.98
C GLY A 224 15.26 8.89 9.22
N SER A 225 15.79 9.77 10.08
CA SER A 225 16.49 9.36 11.32
C SER A 225 15.57 9.23 12.55
N ILE A 226 14.35 9.75 12.48
CA ILE A 226 13.40 9.79 13.61
C ILE A 226 12.69 8.45 13.86
N GLY A 227 13.01 7.40 13.13
CA GLY A 227 12.34 6.12 13.24
C GLY A 227 10.94 6.10 12.60
N PRO A 228 10.27 4.96 12.58
CA PRO A 228 8.89 4.86 12.09
C PRO A 228 7.97 5.71 12.96
N ALA A 229 7.00 6.37 12.34
CA ALA A 229 5.88 6.95 13.08
C ALA A 229 5.20 5.79 13.81
N THR A 230 5.24 5.77 15.13
CA THR A 230 4.47 4.79 15.90
C THR A 230 2.99 5.08 15.62
N PRO A 231 2.25 4.13 15.00
CA PRO A 231 0.81 4.26 15.03
C PRO A 231 0.43 4.26 16.50
N SER A 232 -0.29 5.29 16.94
CA SER A 232 -0.74 5.34 18.33
C SER A 232 -1.70 4.17 18.55
N THR A 233 -1.17 3.08 19.03
CA THR A 233 -1.93 1.91 19.45
C THR A 233 -2.97 2.28 20.50
N ASP A 234 -2.67 3.32 21.27
CA ASP A 234 -3.57 3.85 22.32
C ASP A 234 -4.82 4.54 21.74
N ILE A 235 -4.73 5.13 20.53
CA ILE A 235 -5.91 5.75 19.88
C ILE A 235 -6.83 4.67 19.28
N ALA A 236 -6.26 3.58 18.76
CA ALA A 236 -7.04 2.46 18.26
C ALA A 236 -7.77 1.71 19.40
N ALA A 237 -7.19 1.68 20.59
CA ALA A 237 -7.80 1.06 21.77
C ALA A 237 -8.87 1.95 22.44
N ALA A 238 -8.80 3.26 22.27
CA ALA A 238 -9.76 4.22 22.85
C ALA A 238 -11.02 4.42 21.99
N VAL A 239 -11.03 3.95 20.74
CA VAL A 239 -12.22 4.01 19.88
C VAL A 239 -13.02 2.72 20.08
N PRO A 240 -14.20 2.76 20.71
CA PRO A 240 -15.09 1.61 20.75
C PRO A 240 -15.37 1.21 19.29
N ASN A 241 -15.09 -0.04 18.96
CA ASN A 241 -15.40 -0.56 17.62
C ASN A 241 -16.90 -0.33 17.37
N PRO A 242 -17.32 0.50 16.39
CA PRO A 242 -18.73 0.76 16.19
C PRO A 242 -19.40 -0.58 15.93
N ALA A 243 -20.39 -0.92 16.74
CA ALA A 243 -21.22 -2.09 16.50
C ALA A 243 -21.70 -2.05 15.05
N PRO A 244 -21.67 -3.16 14.30
CA PRO A 244 -22.07 -3.17 12.91
C PRO A 244 -23.50 -2.63 12.80
N ASN A 245 -23.66 -1.55 12.05
CA ASN A 245 -24.93 -0.87 11.83
C ASN A 245 -25.90 -1.90 11.22
N PRO A 246 -27.00 -2.31 11.89
CA PRO A 246 -27.94 -3.27 11.35
C PRO A 246 -28.69 -2.80 10.11
N SER A 247 -28.54 -1.53 9.75
CA SER A 247 -29.22 -0.89 8.61
C SER A 247 -28.38 -0.77 7.34
N SER A 248 -27.19 -1.38 7.26
CA SER A 248 -26.46 -1.45 5.99
C SER A 248 -27.19 -2.38 5.01
N PRO A 249 -27.69 -1.90 3.85
CA PRO A 249 -28.43 -2.74 2.89
C PRO A 249 -27.51 -3.71 2.11
N GLY A 250 -26.49 -4.27 2.75
CA GLY A 250 -25.50 -5.18 2.17
C GLY A 250 -25.10 -6.36 3.04
N ALA A 251 -25.51 -6.42 4.30
CA ALA A 251 -25.25 -7.59 5.16
C ALA A 251 -26.27 -8.70 4.88
N ARG A 252 -26.21 -9.30 3.68
CA ARG A 252 -26.77 -10.65 3.50
C ARG A 252 -25.96 -11.56 4.39
N LYS A 253 -26.60 -12.08 5.44
CA LYS A 253 -26.14 -13.28 6.16
C LYS A 253 -25.78 -14.32 5.10
N PRO A 254 -24.60 -14.98 5.16
CA PRO A 254 -24.42 -16.19 4.38
C PRO A 254 -25.51 -17.17 4.86
N ALA A 255 -26.42 -17.50 3.97
CA ALA A 255 -27.38 -18.55 4.20
C ALA A 255 -26.55 -19.82 4.45
N SER A 256 -26.73 -20.42 5.63
CA SER A 256 -26.24 -21.75 5.96
C SER A 256 -26.88 -22.73 4.97
N ALA A 257 -26.19 -23.01 3.88
CA ALA A 257 -26.50 -24.10 2.98
C ALA A 257 -26.02 -25.41 3.65
N ILE A 258 -26.73 -25.82 4.69
CA ILE A 258 -26.69 -27.20 5.18
C ILE A 258 -28.09 -27.72 4.91
N ALA A 259 -28.20 -28.52 3.90
CA ALA A 259 -29.10 -29.67 3.84
C ALA A 259 -29.32 -30.08 2.39
N ASN A 260 -29.01 -31.31 2.21
CA ASN A 260 -29.42 -32.26 1.20
C ASN A 260 -28.29 -32.77 0.34
N LEU A 261 -27.43 -33.59 0.98
CA LEU A 261 -26.81 -34.73 0.31
C LEU A 261 -27.78 -35.89 0.32
N PRO A 262 -28.16 -36.49 -0.81
CA PRO A 262 -28.90 -37.71 -0.83
C PRO A 262 -28.02 -38.85 -0.30
N ALA A 263 -28.54 -39.59 0.67
CA ALA A 263 -27.98 -40.84 1.14
C ALA A 263 -27.94 -41.87 -0.01
N GLY A 264 -26.74 -42.34 -0.35
CA GLY A 264 -26.59 -43.44 -1.28
C GLY A 264 -25.44 -43.32 -2.27
N MET A 265 -24.19 -43.27 -1.78
CA MET A 265 -23.04 -43.72 -2.57
C MET A 265 -22.05 -44.44 -1.63
N THR A 266 -22.09 -45.74 -1.71
CA THR A 266 -21.18 -46.71 -1.09
C THR A 266 -19.77 -46.46 -1.67
N VAL A 267 -18.82 -46.07 -0.81
CA VAL A 267 -17.40 -45.97 -1.21
C VAL A 267 -16.81 -47.38 -1.08
N LEU A 268 -16.42 -47.96 -2.20
CA LEU A 268 -15.60 -49.17 -2.27
C LEU A 268 -14.15 -48.83 -1.81
N PRO A 269 -13.55 -49.71 -0.99
CA PRO A 269 -12.14 -49.52 -0.60
C PRO A 269 -11.23 -49.97 -1.77
N ALA A 270 -10.30 -49.08 -2.16
CA ALA A 270 -9.24 -49.42 -3.12
C ALA A 270 -8.25 -50.39 -2.45
N ALA A 271 -8.12 -51.55 -3.07
CA ALA A 271 -7.18 -52.62 -2.73
C ALA A 271 -5.73 -52.14 -2.91
N GLY A 272 -4.87 -52.61 -2.02
CA GLY A 272 -3.44 -52.38 -2.04
C GLY A 272 -2.75 -53.00 -3.26
N ALA A 273 -1.71 -52.33 -3.72
CA ALA A 273 -0.65 -52.92 -4.52
C ALA A 273 0.65 -52.82 -3.75
N LYS A 274 1.14 -54.00 -3.31
CA LYS A 274 2.55 -54.23 -2.98
C LYS A 274 3.30 -54.40 -4.29
N ASN A 275 4.38 -53.71 -4.49
CA ASN A 275 5.74 -54.16 -4.83
C ASN A 275 6.67 -52.92 -4.90
#